data_26f06f4bc08d9669d875c77e4e5604ce
#
_entry.id   26f06f4bc08d9669d875c77e4e5604ce
#
_cell.length_a   1.000
_cell.length_b   1.000
_cell.length_c   1.000
_cell.angle_alpha   90.00
_cell.angle_beta   90.00
_cell.angle_gamma   90.00
#
_symmetry.space_group_name_H-M   'P 1'
#
loop_
_entity.id
_entity.type
_entity.pdbx_description
1 polymer ?
#
loop_
_entity_poly.entity_id
_entity_poly.type
_entity_poly.pdbx_seq_one_letter_code
_entity_poly.pdbx_strand_id
1 'polypeptide(L)'
;YLPPKSIMVSCIATVGLVCIAFDRCQTNQQINSIVLNDEDNLYYLFFVMKEIKSLLEGVGSNGATMTNVNKTKFENIKLLFPDETVIKKFNVFAEPIFDYILNISKQNEQLIEARDKLLPKLMSGEIEV
;
A
#
# COMPACT_ATOMS: atom_id res chain seq x y z
N TYR A 1 -5.59 9.65 11.18
CA TYR A 1 -5.73 8.23 10.84
C TYR A 1 -6.27 8.09 9.42
N LEU A 2 -5.66 7.18 8.67
CA LEU A 2 -6.14 6.75 7.37
C LEU A 2 -7.16 5.62 7.53
N PRO A 3 -8.28 5.64 6.79
CA PRO A 3 -9.20 4.52 6.76
C PRO A 3 -8.59 3.31 6.03
N PRO A 4 -9.13 2.09 6.24
CA PRO A 4 -8.84 0.94 5.39
C PRO A 4 -9.03 1.28 3.91
N LYS A 5 -8.36 0.56 3.03
CA LYS A 5 -8.36 0.77 1.57
C LYS A 5 -7.75 2.10 1.12
N SER A 6 -7.05 2.83 1.99
CA SER A 6 -6.22 3.96 1.55
C SER A 6 -4.97 3.45 0.82
N ILE A 7 -4.56 4.15 -0.25
CA ILE A 7 -3.30 3.86 -0.94
C ILE A 7 -2.21 4.74 -0.34
N MET A 8 -1.09 4.14 0.01
CA MET A 8 0.07 4.82 0.57
C MET A 8 1.24 4.75 -0.41
N VAL A 9 1.88 5.90 -0.66
CA VAL A 9 3.00 6.02 -1.61
C VAL A 9 4.18 6.68 -0.92
N SER A 10 5.33 6.03 -0.91
CA SER A 10 6.56 6.61 -0.38
C SER A 10 7.06 7.74 -1.27
N CYS A 11 7.42 8.87 -0.67
CA CYS A 11 7.73 10.11 -1.39
C CYS A 11 9.09 10.72 -1.06
N ILE A 12 9.84 10.13 -0.13
CA ILE A 12 11.18 10.58 0.27
C ILE A 12 12.13 9.39 0.29
N ALA A 13 13.37 9.58 -0.14
CA ALA A 13 14.42 8.58 -0.26
C ALA A 13 14.05 7.46 -1.26
N THR A 14 13.34 6.45 -0.86
CA THR A 14 12.82 5.41 -1.76
C THR A 14 11.44 5.81 -2.25
N VAL A 15 11.39 6.55 -3.36
CA VAL A 15 10.14 7.05 -3.94
C VAL A 15 9.42 5.97 -4.72
N GLY A 16 8.07 5.96 -4.66
CA GLY A 16 7.23 5.13 -5.50
C GLY A 16 7.03 3.69 -5.01
N LEU A 17 7.29 3.40 -3.73
CA LEU A 17 6.75 2.19 -3.10
C LEU A 17 5.27 2.43 -2.79
N VAL A 18 4.43 1.50 -3.21
CA VAL A 18 2.97 1.60 -3.10
C VAL A 18 2.44 0.43 -2.29
N CYS A 19 1.57 0.72 -1.33
CA CYS A 19 0.83 -0.29 -0.59
C CYS A 19 -0.60 0.16 -0.29
N ILE A 20 -1.45 -0.79 0.06
CA ILE A 20 -2.83 -0.56 0.49
C ILE A 20 -2.89 -0.77 1.99
N ALA A 21 -3.51 0.16 2.70
CA ALA A 21 -3.84 0.00 4.10
C ALA A 21 -5.02 -0.97 4.24
N PHE A 22 -4.81 -2.15 4.79
CA PHE A 22 -5.91 -3.08 5.06
C PHE A 22 -6.68 -2.72 6.33
N ASP A 23 -5.99 -2.12 7.31
CA ASP A 23 -6.57 -1.65 8.55
C ASP A 23 -6.36 -0.16 8.74
N ARG A 24 -7.05 0.42 9.72
CA ARG A 24 -6.88 1.82 10.11
C ARG A 24 -5.46 2.05 10.59
N CYS A 25 -4.73 2.97 9.95
CA CYS A 25 -3.32 3.22 10.25
C CYS A 25 -2.97 4.70 10.32
N GLN A 26 -1.71 4.97 10.62
CA GLN A 26 -1.10 6.30 10.57
C GLN A 26 0.14 6.25 9.68
N THR A 27 0.44 7.37 9.05
CA THR A 27 1.67 7.55 8.27
C THR A 27 2.44 8.76 8.80
N ASN A 28 3.70 8.85 8.43
CA ASN A 28 4.53 10.02 8.67
C ASN A 28 4.62 10.88 7.38
N GLN A 29 5.35 11.98 7.46
CA GLN A 29 5.53 12.93 6.35
C GLN A 29 6.29 12.38 5.13
N GLN A 30 6.82 11.17 5.20
CA GLN A 30 7.51 10.52 4.08
C GLN A 30 6.54 9.79 3.14
N ILE A 31 5.29 9.67 3.54
CA ILE A 31 4.25 8.96 2.81
C ILE A 31 3.15 9.94 2.40
N ASN A 32 2.88 10.02 1.11
CA ASN A 32 1.62 10.60 0.62
C ASN A 32 0.55 9.52 0.55
N SER A 33 -0.67 9.88 0.92
CA SER A 33 -1.77 8.92 1.01
C SER A 33 -2.98 9.39 0.20
N ILE A 34 -3.62 8.45 -0.47
CA ILE A 34 -4.84 8.66 -1.25
C ILE A 34 -5.98 8.00 -0.49
N VAL A 35 -6.93 8.80 -0.03
CA VAL A 35 -8.22 8.32 0.50
C VAL A 35 -9.22 8.39 -0.62
N LEU A 36 -9.85 7.27 -0.93
CA LEU A 36 -10.76 7.14 -2.06
C LEU A 36 -12.16 7.62 -1.69
N ASN A 37 -12.78 8.39 -2.57
CA ASN A 37 -14.21 8.72 -2.47
C ASN A 37 -15.09 7.57 -2.98
N ASP A 38 -14.54 6.75 -3.87
CA ASP A 38 -15.18 5.59 -4.45
C ASP A 38 -14.17 4.43 -4.43
N GLU A 39 -14.51 3.38 -3.68
CA GLU A 39 -13.64 2.22 -3.47
C GLU A 39 -13.45 1.38 -4.73
N ASP A 40 -14.33 1.48 -5.72
CA ASP A 40 -14.19 0.80 -7.00
C ASP A 40 -12.89 1.19 -7.71
N ASN A 41 -12.34 2.36 -7.42
CA ASN A 41 -11.11 2.87 -8.01
C ASN A 41 -9.83 2.33 -7.36
N LEU A 42 -9.92 1.56 -6.27
CA LEU A 42 -8.79 1.13 -5.45
C LEU A 42 -7.72 0.40 -6.26
N TYR A 43 -8.11 -0.67 -6.91
CA TYR A 43 -7.13 -1.55 -7.57
C TYR A 43 -6.53 -0.89 -8.81
N TYR A 44 -7.34 -0.15 -9.57
CA TYR A 44 -6.84 0.62 -10.69
C TYR A 44 -5.79 1.64 -10.24
N LEU A 45 -6.11 2.48 -9.27
CA LEU A 45 -5.18 3.49 -8.76
C LEU A 45 -3.94 2.87 -8.12
N PHE A 46 -4.06 1.74 -7.43
CA PHE A 46 -2.90 1.03 -6.90
C PHE A 46 -1.90 0.68 -8.00
N PHE A 47 -2.35 0.10 -9.11
CA PHE A 47 -1.48 -0.24 -10.22
C PHE A 47 -0.94 0.99 -10.94
N VAL A 48 -1.77 2.02 -11.16
CA VAL A 48 -1.31 3.28 -11.75
C VAL A 48 -0.20 3.90 -10.91
N MET A 49 -0.34 3.94 -9.58
CA MET A 49 0.69 4.48 -8.70
C MET A 49 2.00 3.68 -8.78
N LYS A 50 1.95 2.38 -8.99
CA LYS A 50 3.14 1.54 -9.21
C LYS A 50 3.83 1.86 -10.54
N GLU A 51 3.06 2.05 -11.62
CA GLU A 51 3.58 2.31 -12.96
C GLU A 51 4.21 3.71 -13.09
N ILE A 52 3.71 4.71 -12.36
CA ILE A 52 4.24 6.08 -12.42
C ILE A 52 5.48 6.32 -11.53
N LYS A 53 6.13 5.26 -11.03
CA LYS A 53 7.31 5.39 -10.17
C LYS A 53 8.40 6.27 -10.79
N SER A 54 8.75 6.05 -12.06
CA SER A 54 9.76 6.86 -12.76
C SER A 54 9.34 8.32 -12.93
N LEU A 55 8.04 8.58 -13.10
CA LEU A 55 7.49 9.94 -13.12
C LEU A 55 7.65 10.61 -11.75
N LEU A 56 7.34 9.89 -10.67
CA LEU A 56 7.51 10.38 -9.29
C LEU A 56 8.97 10.72 -8.98
N GLU A 57 9.89 9.86 -9.38
CA GLU A 57 11.33 10.09 -9.25
C GLU A 57 11.78 11.34 -10.02
N GLY A 58 11.31 11.51 -11.27
CA GLY A 58 11.60 12.68 -12.09
C GLY A 58 11.06 13.98 -11.49
N VAL A 59 9.84 13.98 -11.01
CA VAL A 59 9.19 15.14 -10.35
C VAL A 59 9.89 15.49 -9.01
N GLY A 60 10.42 14.47 -8.32
CA GLY A 60 11.12 14.63 -7.04
C GLY A 60 12.56 15.14 -7.14
N SER A 61 13.23 14.93 -8.27
CA SER A 61 14.69 15.07 -8.42
C SER A 61 15.17 16.49 -8.82
N ASN A 62 14.58 17.56 -8.34
CA ASN A 62 14.97 18.96 -8.67
C ASN A 62 16.43 19.31 -8.35
N GLY A 63 17.41 18.51 -8.82
CA GLY A 63 18.84 18.74 -8.59
C GLY A 63 19.32 18.53 -7.15
N ALA A 64 18.46 18.04 -6.27
CA ALA A 64 18.81 17.72 -4.89
C ALA A 64 19.37 16.30 -4.76
N THR A 65 20.24 16.10 -3.81
CA THR A 65 20.86 14.79 -3.50
C THR A 65 19.83 13.73 -3.06
N MET A 66 18.64 14.16 -2.65
CA MET A 66 17.56 13.27 -2.19
C MET A 66 16.25 13.62 -2.91
N THR A 67 15.66 12.61 -3.53
CA THR A 67 14.36 12.74 -4.20
C THR A 67 13.26 12.99 -3.16
N ASN A 68 12.47 14.05 -3.40
CA ASN A 68 11.34 14.43 -2.52
C ASN A 68 10.14 14.87 -3.35
N VAL A 69 9.07 14.09 -3.29
CA VAL A 69 7.77 14.41 -3.89
C VAL A 69 6.84 14.92 -2.80
N ASN A 70 6.88 16.22 -2.55
CA ASN A 70 5.98 16.82 -1.56
C ASN A 70 4.51 16.71 -1.99
N LYS A 71 3.59 17.02 -1.05
CA LYS A 71 2.14 16.92 -1.27
C LYS A 71 1.67 17.68 -2.51
N THR A 72 2.11 18.92 -2.70
CA THR A 72 1.71 19.73 -3.87
C THR A 72 2.12 19.10 -5.20
N LYS A 73 3.36 18.59 -5.27
CA LYS A 73 3.83 17.88 -6.47
C LYS A 73 3.02 16.62 -6.72
N PHE A 74 2.72 15.87 -5.67
CA PHE A 74 1.95 14.63 -5.74
C PHE A 74 0.51 14.88 -6.22
N GLU A 75 -0.17 15.89 -5.68
CA GLU A 75 -1.54 16.24 -6.03
C GLU A 75 -1.67 16.78 -7.47
N ASN A 76 -0.59 17.33 -8.05
CA ASN A 76 -0.59 17.82 -9.42
C ASN A 76 -0.28 16.76 -10.49
N ILE A 77 -0.08 15.50 -10.11
CA ILE A 77 0.12 14.42 -11.06
C ILE A 77 -1.18 14.17 -11.83
N LYS A 78 -1.09 14.27 -13.15
CA LYS A 78 -2.24 14.00 -14.01
C LYS A 78 -2.27 12.52 -14.36
N LEU A 79 -3.40 11.87 -14.11
CA LEU A 79 -3.63 10.47 -14.42
C LEU A 79 -4.71 10.36 -15.49
N LEU A 80 -4.55 9.38 -16.38
CA LEU A 80 -5.67 8.94 -17.21
C LEU A 80 -6.63 8.17 -16.33
N PHE A 81 -7.92 8.42 -16.48
CA PHE A 81 -8.94 7.71 -15.72
C PHE A 81 -9.89 7.02 -16.72
N PRO A 82 -10.01 5.68 -16.66
CA PRO A 82 -10.91 4.95 -17.54
C PRO A 82 -12.37 5.22 -17.19
N ASP A 83 -13.24 4.85 -18.11
CA ASP A 83 -14.69 4.81 -17.85
C ASP A 83 -15.02 3.82 -16.73
N GLU A 84 -16.06 4.12 -15.95
CA GLU A 84 -16.52 3.30 -14.82
C GLU A 84 -16.79 1.84 -15.21
N THR A 85 -17.30 1.61 -16.43
CA THR A 85 -17.57 0.26 -16.93
C THR A 85 -16.29 -0.55 -17.11
N VAL A 86 -15.19 0.08 -17.47
CA VAL A 86 -13.87 -0.54 -17.62
C VAL A 86 -13.30 -0.87 -16.23
N ILE A 87 -13.42 0.06 -15.28
CA ILE A 87 -12.99 -0.17 -13.89
C ILE A 87 -13.74 -1.35 -13.27
N LYS A 88 -15.05 -1.40 -13.40
CA LYS A 88 -15.87 -2.52 -12.90
C LYS A 88 -15.46 -3.87 -13.51
N LYS A 89 -15.20 -3.92 -14.81
CA LYS A 89 -14.68 -5.14 -15.46
C LYS A 89 -13.31 -5.55 -14.91
N PHE A 90 -12.44 -4.58 -14.67
CA PHE A 90 -11.13 -4.84 -14.08
C PHE A 90 -11.25 -5.39 -12.66
N ASN A 91 -12.14 -4.83 -11.84
CA ASN A 91 -12.37 -5.24 -10.45
C ASN A 91 -12.85 -6.69 -10.35
N VAL A 92 -13.63 -7.20 -11.29
CA VAL A 92 -14.03 -8.62 -11.31
C VAL A 92 -12.82 -9.57 -11.23
N PHE A 93 -11.69 -9.17 -11.81
CA PHE A 93 -10.45 -9.95 -11.74
C PHE A 93 -9.54 -9.54 -10.59
N ALA A 94 -9.45 -8.25 -10.28
CA ALA A 94 -8.53 -7.73 -9.28
C ALA A 94 -8.99 -8.04 -7.85
N GLU A 95 -10.25 -7.82 -7.53
CA GLU A 95 -10.79 -7.97 -6.18
C GLU A 95 -10.53 -9.35 -5.56
N PRO A 96 -10.85 -10.48 -6.22
CA PRO A 96 -10.58 -11.80 -5.66
C PRO A 96 -9.09 -12.06 -5.35
N ILE A 97 -8.20 -11.48 -6.17
CA ILE A 97 -6.75 -11.62 -5.98
C ILE A 97 -6.31 -10.86 -4.73
N PHE A 98 -6.78 -9.62 -4.57
CA PHE A 98 -6.45 -8.81 -3.39
C PHE A 98 -7.07 -9.36 -2.11
N ASP A 99 -8.28 -9.89 -2.17
CA ASP A 99 -8.91 -10.59 -1.04
C ASP A 99 -8.09 -11.82 -0.62
N TYR A 100 -7.58 -12.56 -1.59
CA TYR A 100 -6.70 -13.70 -1.31
C TYR A 100 -5.37 -13.25 -0.66
N ILE A 101 -4.75 -12.19 -1.19
CA ILE A 101 -3.53 -11.60 -0.61
C ILE A 101 -3.79 -11.16 0.83
N LEU A 102 -4.89 -10.47 1.09
CA LEU A 102 -5.27 -10.03 2.43
C LEU A 102 -5.45 -11.21 3.39
N ASN A 103 -6.14 -12.27 2.93
CA ASN A 103 -6.35 -13.46 3.74
C ASN A 103 -5.02 -14.14 4.12
N ILE A 104 -4.12 -14.33 3.16
CA ILE A 104 -2.78 -14.89 3.42
C ILE A 104 -1.98 -13.99 4.36
N SER A 105 -2.05 -12.67 4.19
CA SER A 105 -1.36 -11.73 5.07
C SER A 105 -1.83 -11.86 6.52
N LYS A 106 -3.14 -11.96 6.75
CA LYS A 106 -3.71 -12.19 8.08
C LYS A 106 -3.30 -13.55 8.68
N GLN A 107 -3.27 -14.60 7.86
CA GLN A 107 -2.78 -15.90 8.32
C GLN A 107 -1.31 -15.85 8.72
N ASN A 108 -0.47 -15.15 7.94
CA ASN A 108 0.95 -14.95 8.28
C ASN A 108 1.12 -14.20 9.61
N GLU A 109 0.35 -13.16 9.87
CA GLU A 109 0.38 -12.45 11.16
C GLU A 109 0.00 -13.38 12.32
N GLN A 110 -1.05 -14.17 12.17
CA GLN A 110 -1.47 -15.15 13.19
C GLN A 110 -0.40 -16.21 13.44
N LEU A 111 0.27 -16.70 12.39
CA LEU A 111 1.36 -17.67 12.51
C LEU A 111 2.59 -17.05 13.20
N ILE A 112 2.92 -15.79 12.90
CA ILE A 112 3.99 -15.06 13.59
C ILE A 112 3.67 -14.92 15.07
N GLU A 113 2.45 -14.51 15.42
CA GLU A 113 2.01 -14.41 16.81
C GLU A 113 2.04 -15.75 17.54
N ALA A 114 1.59 -16.82 16.88
CA ALA A 114 1.62 -18.16 17.45
C ALA A 114 3.06 -18.61 17.71
N ARG A 115 3.97 -18.42 16.75
CA ARG A 115 5.39 -18.70 16.90
C ARG A 115 5.98 -17.94 18.10
N ASP A 116 5.74 -16.63 18.17
CA ASP A 116 6.33 -15.78 19.19
C ASP A 116 5.80 -16.07 20.60
N LYS A 117 4.58 -16.60 20.70
CA LYS A 117 3.99 -17.09 21.97
C LYS A 117 4.49 -18.47 22.36
N LEU A 118 4.73 -19.37 21.40
CA LEU A 118 5.09 -20.75 21.65
C LEU A 118 6.59 -20.95 21.84
N LEU A 119 7.43 -20.25 21.06
CA LEU A 119 8.88 -20.43 21.07
C LEU A 119 9.52 -20.27 22.46
N PRO A 120 9.21 -19.24 23.27
CA PRO A 120 9.75 -19.11 24.61
C PRO A 120 9.34 -20.27 25.54
N LYS A 121 8.12 -20.79 25.39
CA LYS A 121 7.61 -21.89 26.20
C LYS A 121 8.26 -23.22 25.87
N LEU A 122 8.53 -23.45 24.59
CA LEU A 122 9.31 -24.61 24.14
C LEU A 122 10.76 -24.54 24.64
N MET A 123 11.39 -23.34 24.55
CA MET A 123 12.77 -23.14 25.00
C MET A 123 12.94 -23.26 26.52
N SER A 124 11.91 -22.91 27.28
CA SER A 124 11.92 -23.05 28.74
C SER A 124 11.55 -24.46 29.25
N GLY A 125 11.10 -25.36 28.35
CA GLY A 125 10.58 -26.67 28.73
C GLY A 125 9.19 -26.65 29.39
N GLU A 126 8.48 -25.52 29.30
CA GLU A 126 7.09 -25.38 29.79
C GLU A 126 6.12 -26.22 28.93
N ILE A 127 6.46 -26.38 27.65
CA ILE A 127 5.74 -27.22 26.70
C ILE A 127 6.74 -28.21 26.10
N GLU A 128 6.39 -29.50 26.11
CA GLU A 128 7.15 -30.56 25.43
C GLU A 128 6.47 -30.88 24.08
N VAL A 129 7.29 -31.27 23.08
CA VAL A 129 6.83 -31.70 21.73
C VAL A 129 6.85 -33.21 21.66
#